data_ead89e773d08e433bd434c0d8964440f
#
_entry.id   ead89e773d08e433bd434c0d8964440f
#
_cell.length_a   1.000
_cell.length_b   1.000
_cell.length_c   1.000
_cell.angle_alpha   90.00
_cell.angle_beta   90.00
_cell.angle_gamma   90.00
#
_symmetry.space_group_name_H-M   'P 1'
#
loop_
_entity.id
_entity.type
_entity.pdbx_description
1 polymer ?
#
loop_
_entity_poly.entity_id
_entity_poly.type
_entity_poly.pdbx_seq_one_letter_code
_entity_poly.pdbx_strand_id
1 'polypeptide(L)'
;MPTLSMFYGIIVYMYNEKGGKHNTPHIHAEYSGEEIVLSLNGEVLEPNSKFPKNKLKMLEVWTDIHKEELQANWQLLSRGEKYFRIDPLK
;
A
#
# COMPACT_ATOMS: atom_id res chain seq x y z
N MET A 1 -1.30 12.66 -3.23
CA MET A 1 -1.39 11.38 -2.50
C MET A 1 -0.01 11.00 -1.97
N PRO A 2 0.09 10.54 -0.72
CA PRO A 2 1.38 10.16 -0.16
C PRO A 2 1.93 8.87 -0.79
N THR A 3 2.81 9.03 -1.76
CA THR A 3 3.48 7.89 -2.40
C THR A 3 4.58 7.36 -1.48
N LEU A 4 4.49 6.09 -1.12
CA LEU A 4 5.46 5.46 -0.23
C LEU A 4 6.62 4.83 -0.98
N SER A 5 6.35 4.22 -2.13
CA SER A 5 7.38 3.54 -2.91
C SER A 5 6.92 3.31 -4.34
N MET A 6 7.89 3.04 -5.22
CA MET A 6 7.63 2.68 -6.61
C MET A 6 8.65 1.61 -7.00
N PHE A 7 8.15 0.49 -7.55
CA PHE A 7 9.03 -0.60 -8.00
C PHE A 7 8.33 -1.45 -9.06
N TYR A 8 9.07 -1.83 -10.07
CA TYR A 8 8.59 -2.68 -11.16
C TYR A 8 7.27 -2.19 -11.78
N GLY A 9 7.11 -0.86 -11.89
CA GLY A 9 5.91 -0.25 -12.44
C GLY A 9 4.73 -0.13 -11.45
N ILE A 10 4.88 -0.64 -10.24
CA ILE A 10 3.86 -0.53 -9.19
C ILE A 10 4.10 0.76 -8.41
N ILE A 11 3.04 1.53 -8.20
CA ILE A 11 3.08 2.71 -7.34
C ILE A 11 2.30 2.38 -6.08
N VAL A 12 2.96 2.49 -4.92
CA VAL A 12 2.34 2.23 -3.62
C VAL A 12 2.10 3.54 -2.91
N TYR A 13 0.89 3.76 -2.45
CA TYR A 13 0.54 4.98 -1.72
C TYR A 13 -0.40 4.65 -0.57
N MET A 14 -0.45 5.56 0.40
CA MET A 14 -1.24 5.41 1.60
C MET A 14 -1.82 6.76 1.97
N TYR A 15 -3.08 6.77 2.41
CA TYR A 15 -3.67 7.98 2.97
C TYR A 15 -4.67 7.56 4.04
N ASN A 16 -4.89 8.45 5.00
CA ASN A 16 -5.83 8.18 6.07
C ASN A 16 -7.22 8.62 5.64
N GLU A 17 -8.08 7.65 5.41
CA GLU A 17 -9.46 7.89 5.04
C GLU A 17 -10.33 7.89 6.30
N LYS A 18 -10.34 9.00 7.04
CA LYS A 18 -11.24 9.14 8.18
C LYS A 18 -12.68 9.04 7.70
N GLY A 19 -13.41 8.08 8.25
CA GLY A 19 -14.76 7.81 7.78
C GLY A 19 -14.80 7.10 6.44
N GLY A 20 -13.67 6.59 5.96
CA GLY A 20 -13.59 5.85 4.72
C GLY A 20 -14.12 4.44 4.83
N LYS A 21 -14.09 3.74 3.71
CA LYS A 21 -14.64 2.40 3.54
C LYS A 21 -13.94 1.34 4.38
N HIS A 22 -12.66 1.53 4.64
CA HIS A 22 -11.82 0.56 5.38
C HIS A 22 -11.21 1.21 6.61
N ASN A 23 -11.56 0.69 7.79
CA ASN A 23 -10.96 1.13 9.05
C ASN A 23 -9.66 0.41 9.35
N THR A 24 -9.42 -0.72 8.67
CA THR A 24 -8.20 -1.50 8.80
C THR A 24 -7.03 -0.77 8.13
N PRO A 25 -5.85 -0.71 8.77
CA PRO A 25 -4.67 -0.15 8.11
C PRO A 25 -4.42 -0.84 6.76
N HIS A 26 -4.25 -0.03 5.71
CA HIS A 26 -4.16 -0.56 4.36
C HIS A 26 -3.33 0.34 3.45
N ILE A 27 -2.94 -0.22 2.31
CA ILE A 27 -2.24 0.49 1.25
C ILE A 27 -3.04 0.37 -0.04
N HIS A 28 -2.82 1.34 -0.91
CA HIS A 28 -3.31 1.31 -2.28
C HIS A 28 -2.12 1.08 -3.20
N ALA A 29 -2.31 0.31 -4.25
CA ALA A 29 -1.27 0.10 -5.25
C ALA A 29 -1.87 0.21 -6.64
N GLU A 30 -1.12 0.79 -7.55
CA GLU A 30 -1.56 1.00 -8.93
C GLU A 30 -0.52 0.45 -9.89
N TYR A 31 -0.99 -0.24 -10.93
CA TYR A 31 -0.17 -0.73 -12.02
C TYR A 31 -0.95 -0.58 -13.33
N SER A 32 -0.40 0.18 -14.28
CA SER A 32 -1.04 0.41 -15.59
C SER A 32 -2.50 0.81 -15.49
N GLY A 33 -2.84 1.69 -14.57
CA GLY A 33 -4.20 2.18 -14.38
C GLY A 33 -5.11 1.27 -13.55
N GLU A 34 -4.63 0.08 -13.18
CA GLU A 34 -5.40 -0.84 -12.34
C GLU A 34 -4.99 -0.67 -10.88
N GLU A 35 -5.97 -0.54 -10.00
CA GLU A 35 -5.74 -0.32 -8.58
C GLU A 35 -6.18 -1.53 -7.77
N ILE A 36 -5.42 -1.81 -6.70
CA ILE A 36 -5.79 -2.85 -5.73
C ILE A 36 -5.53 -2.31 -4.33
N VAL A 37 -6.29 -2.79 -3.35
CA VAL A 37 -6.16 -2.37 -1.95
C VAL A 37 -5.82 -3.59 -1.11
N LEU A 38 -4.72 -3.48 -0.35
CA LEU A 38 -4.25 -4.53 0.56
C LEU A 38 -4.20 -4.04 1.99
N SER A 39 -4.51 -4.93 2.94
CA SER A 39 -4.21 -4.66 4.34
C SER A 39 -2.70 -4.75 4.55
N LEU A 40 -2.21 -4.26 5.68
CA LEU A 40 -0.78 -4.37 5.99
C LEU A 40 -0.36 -5.81 6.28
N ASN A 41 -1.31 -6.74 6.40
CA ASN A 41 -1.05 -8.17 6.53
C ASN A 41 -1.03 -8.89 5.18
N GLY A 42 -1.21 -8.15 4.09
CA GLY A 42 -1.20 -8.73 2.74
C GLY A 42 -2.54 -9.25 2.25
N GLU A 43 -3.61 -9.04 3.00
CA GLU A 43 -4.94 -9.46 2.57
C GLU A 43 -5.52 -8.47 1.56
N VAL A 44 -6.10 -8.98 0.48
CA VAL A 44 -6.75 -8.14 -0.52
C VAL A 44 -8.09 -7.66 0.03
N LEU A 45 -8.24 -6.35 0.21
CA LEU A 45 -9.47 -5.75 0.71
C LEU A 45 -10.42 -5.36 -0.41
N GLU A 46 -9.89 -4.93 -1.54
CA GLU A 46 -10.67 -4.65 -2.74
C GLU A 46 -10.02 -5.37 -3.91
N PRO A 47 -10.57 -6.54 -4.30
CA PRO A 47 -9.98 -7.33 -5.37
C PRO A 47 -10.15 -6.65 -6.74
N ASN A 48 -9.18 -6.89 -7.61
CA ASN A 48 -9.22 -6.40 -8.98
C ASN A 48 -8.61 -7.48 -9.88
N SER A 49 -9.46 -8.17 -10.64
CA SER A 49 -9.03 -9.27 -11.51
C SER A 49 -8.10 -8.80 -12.63
N LYS A 50 -8.08 -7.49 -12.93
CA LYS A 50 -7.21 -6.93 -13.97
C LYS A 50 -5.82 -6.57 -13.45
N PHE A 51 -5.63 -6.56 -12.13
CA PHE A 51 -4.31 -6.33 -11.56
C PHE A 51 -3.46 -7.59 -11.76
N PRO A 52 -2.29 -7.49 -12.43
CA PRO A 52 -1.52 -8.69 -12.79
C PRO A 52 -1.10 -9.49 -11.56
N LYS A 53 -1.28 -10.80 -11.61
CA LYS A 53 -0.97 -11.68 -10.48
C LYS A 53 0.50 -11.64 -10.07
N ASN A 54 1.41 -11.55 -11.03
CA ASN A 54 2.83 -11.46 -10.72
C ASN A 54 3.19 -10.15 -10.00
N LYS A 55 2.51 -9.07 -10.34
CA LYS A 55 2.68 -7.78 -9.66
C LYS A 55 2.09 -7.83 -8.26
N LEU A 56 0.96 -8.49 -8.10
CA LEU A 56 0.36 -8.67 -6.78
C LEU A 56 1.29 -9.47 -5.86
N LYS A 57 1.93 -10.50 -6.38
CA LYS A 57 2.90 -11.29 -5.58
C LYS A 57 4.07 -10.43 -5.13
N MET A 58 4.61 -9.60 -6.02
CA MET A 58 5.68 -8.67 -5.66
C MET A 58 5.23 -7.71 -4.57
N LEU A 59 4.01 -7.19 -4.70
CA LEU A 59 3.44 -6.27 -3.73
C LEU A 59 3.26 -6.94 -2.36
N GLU A 60 2.79 -8.18 -2.34
CA GLU A 60 2.62 -8.94 -1.10
C GLU A 60 3.94 -9.17 -0.39
N VAL A 61 4.99 -9.55 -1.14
CA VAL A 61 6.33 -9.74 -0.58
C VAL A 61 6.86 -8.43 -0.01
N TRP A 62 6.74 -7.35 -0.77
CA TRP A 62 7.19 -6.04 -0.33
C TRP A 62 6.45 -5.60 0.95
N THR A 63 5.15 -5.80 1.00
CA THR A 63 4.32 -5.46 2.16
C THR A 63 4.77 -6.22 3.40
N ASP A 64 5.09 -7.50 3.24
CA ASP A 64 5.57 -8.33 4.34
C ASP A 64 6.94 -7.87 4.85
N ILE A 65 7.85 -7.56 3.94
CA ILE A 65 9.19 -7.09 4.29
C ILE A 65 9.14 -5.76 5.05
N HIS A 66 8.25 -4.85 4.64
CA HIS A 66 8.19 -3.50 5.18
C HIS A 66 7.00 -3.25 6.10
N LYS A 67 6.47 -4.31 6.70
CA LYS A 67 5.26 -4.21 7.53
C LYS A 67 5.41 -3.19 8.67
N GLU A 68 6.54 -3.19 9.37
CA GLU A 68 6.75 -2.26 10.47
C GLU A 68 6.80 -0.81 10.00
N GLU A 69 7.46 -0.56 8.88
CA GLU A 69 7.53 0.78 8.30
C GLU A 69 6.15 1.25 7.84
N LEU A 70 5.35 0.34 7.28
CA LEU A 70 3.98 0.63 6.86
C LEU A 70 3.09 0.98 8.05
N GLN A 71 3.24 0.24 9.16
CA GLN A 71 2.50 0.54 10.38
C GLN A 71 2.88 1.91 10.94
N ALA A 72 4.16 2.24 10.92
CA ALA A 72 4.63 3.55 11.37
C ALA A 72 4.04 4.67 10.52
N ASN A 73 4.05 4.51 9.19
CA ASN A 73 3.47 5.50 8.29
C ASN A 73 1.96 5.64 8.50
N TRP A 74 1.27 4.54 8.76
CA TRP A 74 -0.16 4.59 9.04
C TRP A 74 -0.45 5.45 10.26
N GLN A 75 0.35 5.27 11.33
CA GLN A 75 0.19 6.06 12.54
C GLN A 75 0.51 7.54 12.30
N LEU A 76 1.57 7.83 11.56
CA LEU A 76 1.94 9.22 11.24
C LEU A 76 0.83 9.92 10.48
N LEU A 77 0.31 9.27 9.44
CA LEU A 77 -0.78 9.84 8.65
C LEU A 77 -2.06 10.01 9.45
N SER A 78 -2.35 9.09 10.38
CA SER A 78 -3.54 9.19 11.22
C SER A 78 -3.48 10.38 12.18
N ARG A 79 -2.27 10.85 12.49
CA ARG A 79 -2.06 12.02 13.36
C ARG A 79 -1.87 13.31 12.57
N GLY A 80 -1.96 13.24 11.24
CA GLY A 80 -1.67 14.39 10.39
C GLY A 80 -0.20 14.74 10.32
N GLU A 81 0.68 13.80 10.69
CA GLU A 81 2.12 14.01 10.67
C GLU A 81 2.72 13.60 9.33
N LYS A 82 3.96 14.01 9.11
CA LYS A 82 4.64 13.75 7.84
C LYS A 82 5.04 12.29 7.71
N TYR A 83 4.65 11.66 6.59
CA TYR A 83 5.06 10.29 6.26
C TYR A 83 6.50 10.26 5.75
N PHE A 84 7.07 9.05 5.67
CA PHE A 84 8.40 8.84 5.07
C PHE A 84 8.31 7.79 3.96
N ARG A 85 9.22 7.91 2.99
CA ARG A 85 9.29 6.96 1.89
C ARG A 85 9.93 5.65 2.35
N ILE A 86 9.53 4.57 1.70
CA ILE A 86 10.02 3.21 2.00
C ILE A 86 10.80 2.70 0.79
N ASP A 87 11.87 1.95 1.04
CA ASP A 87 12.69 1.40 -0.04
C ASP A 87 11.88 0.49 -0.95
N PRO A 88 12.15 0.55 -2.26
CA PRO A 88 11.48 -0.33 -3.20
C PRO A 88 11.91 -1.78 -3.06
N LEU A 89 11.11 -2.68 -3.64
CA LEU A 89 11.49 -4.08 -3.78
C LEU A 89 12.66 -4.17 -4.77
N LYS A 90 13.67 -4.92 -4.39
CA LYS A 90 14.89 -5.07 -5.21
C LYS A 90 14.94 -6.41 -5.89
#